data_87d8947c20653217ce66d38054f28658
#
_entry.id   87d8947c20653217ce66d38054f28658
#
_cell.length_a   1.000
_cell.length_b   1.000
_cell.length_c   1.000
_cell.angle_alpha   90.00
_cell.angle_beta   90.00
_cell.angle_gamma   90.00
#
_symmetry.space_group_name_H-M   'P 1'
#
loop_
_entity.id
_entity.type
_entity.pdbx_description
1 polymer ?
#
loop_
_entity_poly.entity_id
_entity_poly.type
_entity_poly.pdbx_seq_one_letter_code
_entity_poly.pdbx_strand_id
1 'polypeptide(L)'
;ANKEYMPKIDKNKLALKLKELKQGRNSSAIVNLVETRIEDINSTIFSGFKDFDYEIFKEMVIYLCSSINYVSKTKLNKLLFYSDFISFQKMILSMSGLAYEHNHYGPVPLNYTLLYESLKEDGVIDIIPFSNYEGEYIVPVNQDKFQYLSDQHIEILNSVIAKFKTFTAKDISDYSHEELAYSDTNQNEPISYEYALKLKSN
;
A
#
# COMPACT_ATOMS: atom_id res chain seq x y z
N ALA A 1 1.34 25.19 3.91
CA ALA A 1 0.25 25.90 4.28
C ALA A 1 -1.09 25.28 3.91
N ASN A 2 -1.62 24.23 3.89
CA ASN A 2 -3.04 23.87 3.83
C ASN A 2 -3.35 22.74 4.84
N LYS A 3 -3.56 23.14 6.08
CA LYS A 3 -4.02 22.26 7.18
C LYS A 3 -5.50 21.84 7.07
N GLU A 4 -6.20 22.12 5.97
CA GLU A 4 -7.66 21.95 5.86
C GLU A 4 -8.13 20.74 5.07
N TYR A 5 -7.24 19.90 4.56
CA TYR A 5 -7.64 18.83 3.61
C TYR A 5 -7.58 17.38 4.13
N MET A 6 -7.49 17.15 5.43
CA MET A 6 -7.81 15.85 5.97
C MET A 6 -9.27 15.85 6.45
N PRO A 7 -10.20 15.14 5.81
CA PRO A 7 -11.53 14.97 6.36
C PRO A 7 -11.38 14.37 7.76
N LYS A 8 -11.89 15.07 8.77
CA LYS A 8 -11.92 14.55 10.14
C LYS A 8 -12.81 13.33 10.14
N ILE A 9 -12.20 12.16 10.17
CA ILE A 9 -12.93 10.90 10.27
C ILE A 9 -13.80 11.00 11.50
N ASP A 10 -15.11 10.88 11.29
CA ASP A 10 -16.04 10.69 12.38
C ASP A 10 -15.76 9.32 13.03
N LYS A 11 -14.98 9.36 14.11
CA LYS A 11 -14.58 8.15 14.87
C LYS A 11 -15.79 7.32 15.31
N ASN A 12 -16.96 7.95 15.51
CA ASN A 12 -18.18 7.26 15.89
C ASN A 12 -18.77 6.50 14.69
N LYS A 13 -18.77 7.12 13.51
CA LYS A 13 -19.24 6.50 12.25
C LYS A 13 -18.33 5.33 11.87
N LEU A 14 -17.01 5.50 12.00
CA LEU A 14 -16.05 4.43 11.77
C LEU A 14 -16.20 3.28 12.77
N ALA A 15 -16.34 3.59 14.08
CA ALA A 15 -16.54 2.58 15.12
C ALA A 15 -17.87 1.82 14.95
N LEU A 16 -18.94 2.50 14.53
CA LEU A 16 -20.22 1.88 14.21
C LEU A 16 -20.08 0.91 13.03
N LYS A 17 -19.42 1.34 11.98
CA LYS A 17 -19.19 0.53 10.78
C LYS A 17 -18.31 -0.68 11.05
N LEU A 18 -17.23 -0.52 11.82
CA LEU A 18 -16.39 -1.64 12.26
C LEU A 18 -17.17 -2.64 13.13
N LYS A 19 -18.12 -2.16 13.95
CA LYS A 19 -18.99 -3.04 14.73
C LYS A 19 -19.95 -3.84 13.84
N GLU A 20 -20.54 -3.21 12.85
CA GLU A 20 -21.39 -3.89 11.83
C GLU A 20 -20.57 -4.96 11.08
N LEU A 21 -19.35 -4.63 10.65
CA LEU A 21 -18.44 -5.53 9.93
C LEU A 21 -18.04 -6.74 10.76
N LYS A 22 -17.72 -6.56 12.06
CA LYS A 22 -17.43 -7.67 12.98
C LYS A 22 -18.62 -8.61 13.17
N GLN A 23 -19.85 -8.11 13.02
CA GLN A 23 -21.07 -8.92 13.09
C GLN A 23 -21.41 -9.61 11.76
N GLY A 24 -21.04 -9.02 10.62
CA GLY A 24 -21.39 -9.50 9.28
C GLY A 24 -20.36 -10.37 8.57
N ARG A 25 -19.09 -10.42 9.04
CA ARG A 25 -17.97 -11.17 8.42
C ARG A 25 -17.89 -11.03 6.90
N ASN A 26 -18.04 -9.83 6.38
CA ASN A 26 -18.04 -9.60 4.93
C ASN A 26 -16.82 -8.75 4.53
N SER A 27 -15.85 -9.35 3.83
CA SER A 27 -14.66 -8.67 3.32
C SER A 27 -15.02 -7.52 2.36
N SER A 28 -16.05 -7.68 1.54
CA SER A 28 -16.55 -6.60 0.67
C SER A 28 -16.91 -5.34 1.46
N ALA A 29 -17.39 -5.48 2.69
CA ALA A 29 -17.72 -4.34 3.53
C ALA A 29 -16.48 -3.66 4.12
N ILE A 30 -15.39 -4.39 4.35
CA ILE A 30 -14.09 -3.82 4.74
C ILE A 30 -13.50 -3.04 3.55
N VAL A 31 -13.54 -3.61 2.35
CA VAL A 31 -13.13 -2.92 1.11
C VAL A 31 -13.91 -1.63 0.94
N ASN A 32 -15.23 -1.66 1.02
CA ASN A 32 -16.08 -0.47 0.92
C ASN A 32 -15.75 0.59 2.00
N LEU A 33 -15.37 0.17 3.22
CA LEU A 33 -14.95 1.09 4.27
C LEU A 33 -13.63 1.77 3.95
N VAL A 34 -12.68 1.00 3.41
CA VAL A 34 -11.38 1.52 2.94
C VAL A 34 -11.59 2.43 1.75
N GLU A 35 -12.39 2.01 0.78
CA GLU A 35 -12.77 2.83 -0.39
C GLU A 35 -13.44 4.13 0.03
N THR A 36 -14.44 4.12 0.91
CA THR A 36 -15.10 5.34 1.41
C THR A 36 -14.13 6.31 2.07
N ARG A 37 -13.11 5.80 2.78
CA ARG A 37 -12.07 6.65 3.38
C ARG A 37 -11.08 7.18 2.34
N ILE A 38 -10.86 6.43 1.27
CA ILE A 38 -10.02 6.81 0.13
C ILE A 38 -10.81 7.72 -0.82
N GLU A 39 -12.12 7.51 -0.98
CA GLU A 39 -13.01 8.34 -1.81
C GLU A 39 -12.98 9.84 -1.44
N ASP A 40 -12.73 10.17 -0.18
CA ASP A 40 -12.49 11.56 0.24
C ASP A 40 -11.15 12.14 -0.30
N ILE A 41 -10.30 11.28 -0.88
CA ILE A 41 -9.01 11.62 -1.50
C ILE A 41 -9.08 11.42 -3.03
N ASN A 42 -10.24 11.07 -3.56
CA ASN A 42 -10.47 10.56 -4.92
C ASN A 42 -9.75 11.30 -6.03
N SER A 43 -9.12 10.51 -6.91
CA SER A 43 -8.51 10.90 -8.19
C SER A 43 -7.67 12.18 -8.11
N THR A 44 -7.03 12.39 -6.94
CA THR A 44 -6.19 13.55 -6.66
C THR A 44 -4.72 13.19 -6.82
N ILE A 45 -3.86 14.19 -6.64
CA ILE A 45 -2.41 13.98 -6.58
C ILE A 45 -1.97 13.06 -5.43
N PHE A 46 -2.80 12.83 -4.42
CA PHE A 46 -2.52 11.93 -3.30
C PHE A 46 -2.88 10.46 -3.58
N SER A 47 -3.70 10.20 -4.61
CA SER A 47 -4.00 8.84 -5.11
C SER A 47 -3.30 8.53 -6.44
N GLY A 48 -2.47 9.47 -6.93
CA GLY A 48 -1.82 9.37 -8.22
C GLY A 48 -2.80 9.41 -9.39
N PHE A 49 -3.85 10.23 -9.28
CA PHE A 49 -4.93 10.47 -10.24
C PHE A 49 -5.73 9.23 -10.63
N LYS A 50 -5.78 8.24 -9.76
CA LYS A 50 -6.52 6.98 -9.96
C LYS A 50 -7.36 6.68 -8.74
N ASP A 51 -8.59 6.16 -8.96
CA ASP A 51 -9.39 5.57 -7.91
C ASP A 51 -8.76 4.25 -7.43
N PHE A 52 -8.95 3.93 -6.16
CA PHE A 52 -8.42 2.69 -5.61
C PHE A 52 -9.00 1.47 -6.33
N ASP A 53 -8.11 0.61 -6.82
CA ASP A 53 -8.43 -0.60 -7.54
C ASP A 53 -7.99 -1.83 -6.71
N TYR A 54 -8.96 -2.44 -6.03
CA TYR A 54 -8.70 -3.57 -5.15
C TYR A 54 -8.13 -4.78 -5.88
N GLU A 55 -8.59 -5.06 -7.10
CA GLU A 55 -8.11 -6.21 -7.86
C GLU A 55 -6.65 -6.03 -8.29
N ILE A 56 -6.28 -4.84 -8.75
CA ILE A 56 -4.87 -4.53 -9.03
C ILE A 56 -4.03 -4.58 -7.74
N PHE A 57 -4.51 -4.00 -6.64
CA PHE A 57 -3.82 -4.08 -5.35
C PHE A 57 -3.59 -5.52 -4.90
N LYS A 58 -4.60 -6.37 -4.98
CA LYS A 58 -4.54 -7.80 -4.67
C LYS A 58 -3.46 -8.50 -5.50
N GLU A 59 -3.47 -8.31 -6.81
CA GLU A 59 -2.48 -8.92 -7.70
C GLU A 59 -1.07 -8.37 -7.47
N MET A 60 -0.91 -7.09 -7.15
CA MET A 60 0.38 -6.52 -6.76
C MET A 60 0.95 -7.22 -5.52
N VAL A 61 0.12 -7.41 -4.48
CA VAL A 61 0.54 -8.10 -3.24
C VAL A 61 0.96 -9.54 -3.54
N ILE A 62 0.15 -10.30 -4.29
CA ILE A 62 0.47 -11.67 -4.67
C ILE A 62 1.78 -11.71 -5.45
N TYR A 63 1.93 -10.84 -6.47
CA TYR A 63 3.11 -10.82 -7.35
C TYR A 63 4.40 -10.54 -6.57
N LEU A 64 4.39 -9.51 -5.73
CA LEU A 64 5.55 -9.11 -4.92
C LEU A 64 5.92 -10.19 -3.89
N CYS A 65 4.94 -10.73 -3.17
CA CYS A 65 5.17 -11.72 -2.13
C CYS A 65 5.50 -13.12 -2.68
N SER A 66 5.08 -13.45 -3.91
CA SER A 66 5.48 -14.69 -4.59
C SER A 66 6.89 -14.61 -5.18
N SER A 67 7.35 -13.40 -5.53
CA SER A 67 8.65 -13.16 -6.16
C SER A 67 9.80 -12.95 -5.15
N ILE A 68 9.47 -12.65 -3.89
CA ILE A 68 10.42 -12.39 -2.81
C ILE A 68 10.08 -13.27 -1.62
N ASN A 69 11.06 -14.03 -1.12
CA ASN A 69 10.85 -14.86 0.07
C ASN A 69 10.74 -14.02 1.35
N TYR A 70 9.85 -14.40 2.25
CA TYR A 70 9.72 -13.83 3.60
C TYR A 70 9.49 -12.30 3.60
N VAL A 71 8.49 -11.85 2.84
CA VAL A 71 8.14 -10.43 2.81
C VAL A 71 7.40 -10.04 4.09
N SER A 72 8.04 -9.19 4.91
CA SER A 72 7.36 -8.63 6.09
C SER A 72 6.36 -7.54 5.69
N LYS A 73 5.36 -7.26 6.55
CA LYS A 73 4.43 -6.13 6.37
C LYS A 73 5.16 -4.82 6.09
N THR A 74 6.23 -4.53 6.87
CA THR A 74 7.04 -3.32 6.69
C THR A 74 7.67 -3.26 5.31
N LYS A 75 8.26 -4.38 4.84
CA LYS A 75 8.86 -4.44 3.51
C LYS A 75 7.80 -4.31 2.42
N LEU A 76 6.66 -5.00 2.54
CA LEU A 76 5.59 -4.93 1.56
C LEU A 76 5.05 -3.51 1.38
N ASN A 77 4.84 -2.76 2.47
CA ASN A 77 4.41 -1.37 2.40
C ASN A 77 5.35 -0.51 1.53
N LYS A 78 6.67 -0.74 1.61
CA LYS A 78 7.64 0.00 0.79
C LYS A 78 7.67 -0.48 -0.65
N LEU A 79 7.52 -1.78 -0.89
CA LEU A 79 7.44 -2.33 -2.24
C LEU A 79 6.20 -1.77 -2.97
N LEU A 80 5.05 -1.68 -2.30
CA LEU A 80 3.85 -1.06 -2.86
C LEU A 80 4.07 0.43 -3.15
N PHE A 81 4.66 1.18 -2.19
CA PHE A 81 4.99 2.58 -2.37
C PHE A 81 5.86 2.80 -3.62
N TYR A 82 6.96 2.08 -3.75
CA TYR A 82 7.83 2.22 -4.93
C TYR A 82 7.14 1.80 -6.23
N SER A 83 6.29 0.76 -6.20
CA SER A 83 5.55 0.32 -7.39
C SER A 83 4.59 1.41 -7.90
N ASP A 84 3.82 1.99 -7.01
CA ASP A 84 2.88 3.05 -7.37
C ASP A 84 3.59 4.35 -7.78
N PHE A 85 4.63 4.75 -7.05
CA PHE A 85 5.38 5.98 -7.35
C PHE A 85 6.17 5.87 -8.66
N ILE A 86 6.77 4.71 -8.96
CA ILE A 86 7.44 4.48 -10.26
C ILE A 86 6.40 4.42 -11.40
N SER A 87 5.22 3.84 -11.15
CA SER A 87 4.10 3.90 -12.10
C SER A 87 3.74 5.34 -12.41
N PHE A 88 3.54 6.15 -11.39
CA PHE A 88 3.24 7.57 -11.55
C PHE A 88 4.37 8.32 -12.27
N GLN A 89 5.62 8.07 -11.93
CA GLN A 89 6.77 8.68 -12.62
C GLN A 89 6.77 8.39 -14.13
N LYS A 90 6.41 7.16 -14.53
CA LYS A 90 6.42 6.74 -15.94
C LYS A 90 5.15 7.13 -16.69
N MET A 91 3.99 7.10 -16.05
CA MET A 91 2.68 7.19 -16.72
C MET A 91 1.80 8.36 -16.23
N ILE A 92 2.25 9.11 -15.21
CA ILE A 92 1.44 10.13 -14.51
C ILE A 92 0.14 9.53 -13.94
N LEU A 93 0.19 8.24 -13.61
CA LEU A 93 -0.91 7.49 -13.04
C LEU A 93 -0.35 6.43 -12.07
N SER A 94 -0.89 6.34 -10.85
CA SER A 94 -0.53 5.26 -9.94
C SER A 94 -1.00 3.90 -10.47
N MET A 95 -0.40 2.82 -10.00
CA MET A 95 -0.81 1.47 -10.39
C MET A 95 -2.11 1.06 -9.69
N SER A 96 -2.19 1.26 -8.38
CA SER A 96 -3.30 0.80 -7.56
C SER A 96 -4.33 1.85 -7.16
N GLY A 97 -3.99 3.14 -7.23
CA GLY A 97 -4.81 4.22 -6.67
C GLY A 97 -4.67 4.38 -5.15
N LEU A 98 -3.72 3.69 -4.51
CA LEU A 98 -3.47 3.84 -3.08
C LEU A 98 -2.95 5.24 -2.74
N ALA A 99 -3.46 5.79 -1.64
CA ALA A 99 -2.83 6.92 -0.97
C ALA A 99 -1.80 6.42 0.05
N TYR A 100 -0.74 7.19 0.23
CA TYR A 100 0.35 6.88 1.17
C TYR A 100 0.49 7.97 2.23
N GLU A 101 0.88 7.58 3.45
CA GLU A 101 1.15 8.50 4.54
C GLU A 101 2.56 8.31 5.09
N HIS A 102 3.10 9.38 5.68
CA HIS A 102 4.35 9.33 6.44
C HIS A 102 4.14 8.62 7.77
N ASN A 103 4.71 7.43 7.92
CA ASN A 103 4.70 6.67 9.16
C ASN A 103 6.12 6.51 9.71
N HIS A 104 6.25 6.14 11.00
CA HIS A 104 7.54 6.03 11.68
C HIS A 104 8.58 5.17 10.94
N TYR A 105 8.15 4.09 10.31
CA TYR A 105 9.04 3.19 9.55
C TYR A 105 9.05 3.49 8.03
N GLY A 106 8.75 4.74 7.63
CA GLY A 106 8.72 5.16 6.24
C GLY A 106 7.30 5.16 5.64
N PRO A 107 7.15 5.46 4.34
CA PRO A 107 5.85 5.50 3.66
C PRO A 107 5.06 4.22 3.80
N VAL A 108 3.76 4.32 4.10
CA VAL A 108 2.84 3.18 4.16
C VAL A 108 1.53 3.51 3.43
N PRO A 109 0.86 2.52 2.82
CA PRO A 109 -0.48 2.73 2.29
C PRO A 109 -1.43 3.15 3.41
N LEU A 110 -2.30 4.09 3.13
CA LEU A 110 -3.33 4.51 4.07
C LEU A 110 -4.22 3.30 4.42
N ASN A 111 -4.42 3.05 5.72
CA ASN A 111 -5.20 1.91 6.22
C ASN A 111 -4.65 0.51 5.83
N TYR A 112 -3.35 0.36 5.57
CA TYR A 112 -2.76 -0.91 5.14
C TYR A 112 -3.15 -2.11 6.03
N THR A 113 -3.37 -1.91 7.31
CA THR A 113 -3.80 -2.98 8.21
C THR A 113 -5.16 -3.54 7.81
N LEU A 114 -6.14 -2.67 7.50
CA LEU A 114 -7.46 -3.10 7.03
C LEU A 114 -7.39 -3.76 5.66
N LEU A 115 -6.54 -3.26 4.77
CA LEU A 115 -6.31 -3.85 3.45
C LEU A 115 -5.77 -5.28 3.55
N TYR A 116 -4.81 -5.51 4.44
CA TYR A 116 -4.26 -6.87 4.62
C TYR A 116 -5.23 -7.82 5.34
N GLU A 117 -6.01 -7.31 6.30
CA GLU A 117 -7.09 -8.10 6.90
C GLU A 117 -8.13 -8.53 5.85
N SER A 118 -8.51 -7.63 4.94
CA SER A 118 -9.42 -7.95 3.83
C SER A 118 -8.84 -9.05 2.93
N LEU A 119 -7.58 -8.92 2.50
CA LEU A 119 -6.93 -9.95 1.68
C LEU A 119 -6.86 -11.31 2.40
N LYS A 120 -6.67 -11.31 3.72
CA LYS A 120 -6.66 -12.53 4.53
C LYS A 120 -8.05 -13.14 4.63
N GLU A 121 -9.09 -12.33 4.86
CA GLU A 121 -10.48 -12.80 4.90
C GLU A 121 -10.94 -13.38 3.55
N ASP A 122 -10.45 -12.81 2.44
CA ASP A 122 -10.70 -13.32 1.09
C ASP A 122 -9.88 -14.59 0.76
N GLY A 123 -9.03 -15.05 1.68
CA GLY A 123 -8.18 -16.24 1.46
C GLY A 123 -7.06 -16.01 0.44
N VAL A 124 -6.70 -14.76 0.18
CA VAL A 124 -5.63 -14.38 -0.78
C VAL A 124 -4.25 -14.52 -0.15
N ILE A 125 -4.13 -14.12 1.12
CA ILE A 125 -2.88 -14.17 1.88
C ILE A 125 -3.10 -14.78 3.27
N ASP A 126 -2.01 -15.32 3.82
CA ASP A 126 -1.86 -15.58 5.25
C ASP A 126 -0.94 -14.53 5.88
N ILE A 127 -1.18 -14.21 7.15
CA ILE A 127 -0.34 -13.32 7.96
C ILE A 127 0.28 -14.17 9.05
N ILE A 128 1.61 -14.37 8.97
CA ILE A 128 2.34 -15.30 9.85
C ILE A 128 3.25 -14.48 10.77
N PRO A 129 3.07 -14.57 12.11
CA PRO A 129 3.93 -13.85 13.04
C PRO A 129 5.38 -14.39 13.01
N PHE A 130 6.35 -13.53 13.28
CA PHE A 130 7.74 -13.94 13.46
C PHE A 130 7.89 -14.81 14.72
N SER A 131 8.82 -15.76 14.67
CA SER A 131 9.00 -16.70 15.78
C SER A 131 9.70 -16.10 17.01
N ASN A 132 10.55 -15.07 16.84
CA ASN A 132 11.47 -14.63 17.89
C ASN A 132 11.44 -13.12 18.19
N TYR A 133 10.66 -12.32 17.46
CA TYR A 133 10.55 -10.88 17.63
C TYR A 133 9.21 -10.37 17.07
N GLU A 134 8.89 -9.11 17.31
CA GLU A 134 7.65 -8.50 16.81
C GLU A 134 7.69 -8.32 15.29
N GLY A 135 6.58 -8.65 14.64
CA GLY A 135 6.37 -8.49 13.22
C GLY A 135 5.72 -9.70 12.57
N GLU A 136 5.40 -9.57 11.30
CA GLU A 136 4.62 -10.55 10.56
C GLU A 136 5.10 -10.62 9.10
N TYR A 137 5.06 -11.84 8.54
CA TYR A 137 5.20 -12.10 7.11
C TYR A 137 3.85 -12.14 6.42
N ILE A 138 3.82 -11.67 5.19
CA ILE A 138 2.69 -11.84 4.26
C ILE A 138 3.03 -12.97 3.31
N VAL A 139 2.18 -13.99 3.27
CA VAL A 139 2.38 -15.18 2.46
C VAL A 139 1.17 -15.39 1.56
N PRO A 140 1.32 -15.37 0.22
CA PRO A 140 0.22 -15.71 -0.69
C PRO A 140 -0.26 -17.14 -0.47
N VAL A 141 -1.57 -17.34 -0.43
CA VAL A 141 -2.19 -18.69 -0.32
C VAL A 141 -2.17 -19.40 -1.67
N ASN A 142 -2.50 -18.69 -2.75
CA ASN A 142 -2.54 -19.20 -4.10
C ASN A 142 -1.75 -18.30 -5.05
N GLN A 143 -1.18 -18.89 -6.10
CA GLN A 143 -0.56 -18.16 -7.20
C GLN A 143 -1.47 -18.27 -8.43
N ASP A 144 -2.51 -17.45 -8.47
CA ASP A 144 -3.42 -17.41 -9.60
C ASP A 144 -2.80 -16.66 -10.80
N LYS A 145 -3.42 -16.82 -11.96
CA LYS A 145 -3.05 -16.05 -13.15
C LYS A 145 -3.44 -14.60 -12.92
N PHE A 146 -2.50 -13.69 -13.14
CA PHE A 146 -2.75 -12.25 -13.07
C PHE A 146 -3.62 -11.83 -14.26
N GLN A 147 -4.74 -11.16 -13.98
CA GLN A 147 -5.74 -10.74 -14.97
C GLN A 147 -5.82 -9.21 -15.11
N TYR A 148 -5.48 -8.49 -14.03
CA TYR A 148 -5.64 -7.04 -13.94
C TYR A 148 -4.31 -6.30 -14.09
N LEU A 149 -3.18 -6.97 -13.88
CA LEU A 149 -1.86 -6.39 -14.13
C LEU A 149 -1.54 -6.37 -15.62
N SER A 150 -1.31 -5.19 -16.19
CA SER A 150 -0.81 -5.04 -17.56
C SER A 150 0.67 -5.41 -17.67
N ASP A 151 1.17 -5.60 -18.89
CA ASP A 151 2.60 -5.82 -19.13
C ASP A 151 3.47 -4.70 -18.57
N GLN A 152 3.02 -3.44 -18.65
CA GLN A 152 3.71 -2.30 -18.05
C GLN A 152 3.74 -2.37 -16.52
N HIS A 153 2.64 -2.81 -15.88
CA HIS A 153 2.62 -3.05 -14.44
C HIS A 153 3.63 -4.12 -14.04
N ILE A 154 3.68 -5.24 -14.77
CA ILE A 154 4.63 -6.33 -14.54
C ILE A 154 6.08 -5.85 -14.70
N GLU A 155 6.38 -5.04 -15.73
CA GLU A 155 7.72 -4.45 -15.91
C GLU A 155 8.13 -3.60 -14.70
N ILE A 156 7.22 -2.76 -14.20
CA ILE A 156 7.47 -1.91 -13.03
C ILE A 156 7.70 -2.77 -11.79
N LEU A 157 6.83 -3.75 -11.52
CA LEU A 157 6.97 -4.66 -10.39
C LEU A 157 8.30 -5.42 -10.44
N ASN A 158 8.69 -5.91 -11.62
CA ASN A 158 9.98 -6.57 -11.81
C ASN A 158 11.17 -5.64 -11.51
N SER A 159 11.10 -4.37 -11.89
CA SER A 159 12.14 -3.39 -11.56
C SER A 159 12.25 -3.15 -10.05
N VAL A 160 11.12 -3.05 -9.36
CA VAL A 160 11.05 -2.92 -7.89
C VAL A 160 11.63 -4.17 -7.21
N ILE A 161 11.24 -5.37 -7.68
CA ILE A 161 11.77 -6.63 -7.17
C ILE A 161 13.29 -6.71 -7.38
N ALA A 162 13.76 -6.41 -8.59
CA ALA A 162 15.20 -6.47 -8.90
C ALA A 162 16.02 -5.57 -7.97
N LYS A 163 15.50 -4.39 -7.63
CA LYS A 163 16.16 -3.44 -6.74
C LYS A 163 16.13 -3.88 -5.27
N PHE A 164 14.98 -4.33 -4.78
CA PHE A 164 14.74 -4.48 -3.34
C PHE A 164 14.68 -5.92 -2.83
N LYS A 165 14.76 -6.95 -3.68
CA LYS A 165 14.63 -8.35 -3.23
C LYS A 165 15.61 -8.73 -2.12
N THR A 166 16.84 -8.21 -2.15
CA THR A 166 17.89 -8.51 -1.18
C THR A 166 17.85 -7.61 0.06
N PHE A 167 17.09 -6.52 0.05
CA PHE A 167 16.97 -5.61 1.19
C PHE A 167 16.17 -6.28 2.31
N THR A 168 16.63 -6.10 3.54
CA THR A 168 15.80 -6.39 4.73
C THR A 168 14.69 -5.35 4.88
N ALA A 169 13.76 -5.58 5.82
CA ALA A 169 12.76 -4.57 6.18
C ALA A 169 13.40 -3.27 6.67
N LYS A 170 14.52 -3.37 7.39
CA LYS A 170 15.29 -2.21 7.86
C LYS A 170 15.94 -1.47 6.69
N ASP A 171 16.61 -2.18 5.79
CA ASP A 171 17.33 -1.55 4.67
C ASP A 171 16.37 -0.76 3.77
N ILE A 172 15.20 -1.32 3.45
CA ILE A 172 14.23 -0.62 2.59
C ILE A 172 13.53 0.53 3.34
N SER A 173 13.35 0.44 4.66
CA SER A 173 12.89 1.55 5.49
C SER A 173 13.90 2.68 5.49
N ASP A 174 15.16 2.39 5.82
CA ASP A 174 16.25 3.38 5.84
C ASP A 174 16.39 4.05 4.47
N TYR A 175 16.34 3.27 3.38
CA TYR A 175 16.36 3.79 2.02
C TYR A 175 15.16 4.72 1.73
N SER A 176 13.97 4.36 2.20
CA SER A 176 12.77 5.18 2.00
C SER A 176 12.76 6.48 2.80
N HIS A 177 13.45 6.51 3.95
CA HIS A 177 13.59 7.72 4.76
C HIS A 177 14.43 8.81 4.08
N GLU A 178 15.28 8.42 3.14
CA GLU A 178 16.09 9.35 2.37
C GLU A 178 15.37 9.92 1.14
N GLU A 179 14.14 9.46 0.82
CA GLU A 179 13.33 10.04 -0.24
C GLU A 179 12.72 11.37 0.18
N LEU A 180 12.67 12.35 -0.74
CA LEU A 180 12.00 13.62 -0.49
C LEU A 180 10.51 13.44 -0.14
N ALA A 181 9.88 12.41 -0.69
CA ALA A 181 8.52 12.00 -0.35
C ALA A 181 8.33 11.78 1.16
N TYR A 182 9.38 11.33 1.86
CA TYR A 182 9.36 11.14 3.31
C TYR A 182 9.88 12.37 4.06
N SER A 183 11.06 12.90 3.70
CA SER A 183 11.71 13.99 4.44
C SER A 183 10.92 15.30 4.44
N ASP A 184 10.17 15.59 3.39
CA ASP A 184 9.41 16.81 3.21
C ASP A 184 7.94 16.71 3.66
N THR A 185 7.51 15.55 4.15
CA THR A 185 6.15 15.30 4.65
C THR A 185 6.21 15.13 6.17
N ASN A 186 5.26 15.72 6.91
CA ASN A 186 5.23 15.52 8.36
C ASN A 186 4.59 14.18 8.74
N GLN A 187 4.86 13.72 9.96
CA GLN A 187 4.29 12.47 10.50
C GLN A 187 2.76 12.44 10.38
N ASN A 188 2.22 11.33 9.89
CA ASN A 188 0.79 11.09 9.63
C ASN A 188 0.15 12.02 8.59
N GLU A 189 0.93 12.74 7.80
CA GLU A 189 0.41 13.49 6.66
C GLU A 189 0.46 12.64 5.38
N PRO A 190 -0.49 12.87 4.43
CA PRO A 190 -0.48 12.19 3.16
C PRO A 190 0.69 12.64 2.30
N ILE A 191 1.28 11.70 1.59
CA ILE A 191 2.42 11.93 0.69
C ILE A 191 1.89 12.21 -0.73
N SER A 192 2.28 13.36 -1.30
CA SER A 192 1.93 13.70 -2.68
C SER A 192 2.72 12.86 -3.69
N TYR A 193 2.05 12.37 -4.72
CA TYR A 193 2.69 11.69 -5.85
C TYR A 193 3.59 12.60 -6.69
N GLU A 194 3.57 13.91 -6.51
CA GLU A 194 4.55 14.82 -7.14
C GLU A 194 5.99 14.44 -6.80
N TYR A 195 6.21 13.87 -5.61
CA TYR A 195 7.52 13.37 -5.21
C TYR A 195 8.01 12.18 -6.04
N ALA A 196 7.14 11.49 -6.76
CA ALA A 196 7.53 10.44 -7.69
C ALA A 196 8.51 10.94 -8.77
N LEU A 197 8.37 12.21 -9.18
CA LEU A 197 9.26 12.84 -10.15
C LEU A 197 10.67 13.11 -9.60
N LYS A 198 10.85 12.98 -8.30
CA LYS A 198 12.09 13.22 -7.56
C LYS A 198 12.61 11.97 -6.84
N LEU A 199 12.03 10.80 -7.11
CA LEU A 199 12.56 9.55 -6.56
C LEU A 199 14.04 9.40 -6.90
N LYS A 200 14.81 8.90 -5.94
CA LYS A 200 16.22 8.60 -6.16
C LYS A 200 16.39 7.68 -7.36
N SER A 201 17.22 8.10 -8.29
CA SER A 201 17.56 7.32 -9.48
C SER A 201 18.16 5.96 -9.07
N ASN A 202 17.84 4.96 -9.86
CA ASN A 202 18.42 3.62 -9.73
C ASN A 202 19.89 3.61 -10.12
#